data_88a27078bc4e0ec6c0b9863f8964a523
#
_entry.id   88a27078bc4e0ec6c0b9863f8964a523
#
_cell.length_a   1.000
_cell.length_b   1.000
_cell.length_c   1.000
_cell.angle_alpha   90.00
_cell.angle_beta   90.00
_cell.angle_gamma   90.00
#
_symmetry.space_group_name_H-M   'P 1'
#
loop_
_entity.id
_entity.type
_entity.pdbx_description
1 polymer ?
#
loop_
_entity_poly.entity_id
_entity_poly.type
_entity_poly.pdbx_seq_one_letter_code
_entity_poly.pdbx_strand_id
1 'polypeptide(L)'
;MKRKFSLLLAMIATLAVNAQNPQKGDYGYLYCHMSDKGQWTAYAVSRDGYHYEDILGGGPIMDPKEHARIEGGQRDAFICRSWDGKGYVMVTTDMNNSMTKALGKQSEWDNYGIDLLKSDDLIHWTSVSFDYRKGTEIFSNPNDKSVYKEWSTINRVWAPQIFWDPD
;
A
#
# COMPACT_ATOMS: atom_id res chain seq x y z
N MET A 1 -9.33 17.00 -47.93
CA MET A 1 -9.22 16.98 -46.44
C MET A 1 -9.46 15.61 -45.77
N LYS A 2 -9.50 14.48 -46.45
CA LYS A 2 -9.81 13.14 -45.87
C LYS A 2 -8.59 12.25 -45.58
N ARG A 3 -7.38 12.64 -46.01
CA ARG A 3 -6.15 11.79 -45.86
C ARG A 3 -5.39 12.01 -44.52
N LYS A 4 -5.63 13.11 -43.79
CA LYS A 4 -4.89 13.38 -42.54
C LYS A 4 -5.48 12.71 -41.31
N PHE A 5 -6.74 12.29 -41.36
CA PHE A 5 -7.40 11.62 -40.25
C PHE A 5 -7.02 10.13 -40.09
N SER A 6 -6.68 9.46 -41.22
CA SER A 6 -6.30 8.05 -41.20
C SER A 6 -4.91 7.80 -40.64
N LEU A 7 -3.99 8.77 -40.71
CA LEU A 7 -2.64 8.65 -40.15
C LEU A 7 -2.65 8.79 -38.63
N LEU A 8 -3.55 9.61 -38.08
CA LEU A 8 -3.63 9.82 -36.63
C LEU A 8 -4.25 8.57 -35.94
N LEU A 9 -5.19 7.92 -36.57
CA LEU A 9 -5.82 6.71 -36.05
C LEU A 9 -4.87 5.49 -36.09
N ALA A 10 -4.00 5.42 -37.07
CA ALA A 10 -2.97 4.39 -37.17
C ALA A 10 -1.86 4.55 -36.11
N MET A 11 -1.54 5.79 -35.73
CA MET A 11 -0.56 6.07 -34.67
C MET A 11 -1.07 5.74 -33.26
N ILE A 12 -2.37 5.90 -33.02
CA ILE A 12 -2.99 5.52 -31.73
C ILE A 12 -3.12 4.00 -31.60
N ALA A 13 -3.36 3.29 -32.70
CA ALA A 13 -3.46 1.83 -32.67
C ALA A 13 -2.10 1.14 -32.43
N THR A 14 -0.97 1.75 -32.82
CA THR A 14 0.36 1.19 -32.58
C THR A 14 0.87 1.41 -31.15
N LEU A 15 0.30 2.32 -30.40
CA LEU A 15 0.64 2.51 -28.98
C LEU A 15 -0.10 1.53 -28.05
N ALA A 16 -1.16 0.89 -28.53
CA ALA A 16 -1.96 -0.05 -27.72
C ALA A 16 -1.49 -1.52 -27.81
N VAL A 17 -0.49 -1.84 -28.63
CA VAL A 17 -0.14 -3.25 -28.92
C VAL A 17 1.09 -3.77 -28.18
N ASN A 18 1.70 -2.99 -27.30
CA ASN A 18 2.90 -3.42 -26.55
C ASN A 18 2.68 -3.76 -25.07
N ALA A 19 1.45 -4.02 -24.66
CA ALA A 19 1.25 -4.82 -23.45
C ALA A 19 1.45 -6.30 -23.83
N GLN A 20 2.69 -6.70 -24.09
CA GLN A 20 3.02 -8.10 -24.25
C GLN A 20 2.70 -8.81 -22.95
N ASN A 21 1.89 -9.88 -23.04
CA ASN A 21 1.79 -10.80 -21.92
C ASN A 21 3.21 -11.20 -21.49
N PRO A 22 3.50 -11.18 -20.17
CA PRO A 22 4.81 -11.57 -19.68
C PRO A 22 5.22 -12.92 -20.28
N GLN A 23 6.36 -12.98 -20.93
CA GLN A 23 6.88 -14.23 -21.44
C GLN A 23 7.37 -15.07 -20.28
N LYS A 24 7.30 -16.41 -20.40
CA LYS A 24 7.90 -17.31 -19.40
C LYS A 24 9.39 -16.98 -19.26
N GLY A 25 9.78 -16.54 -18.07
CA GLY A 25 11.15 -16.05 -17.79
C GLY A 25 11.25 -14.53 -17.71
N ASP A 26 10.20 -13.78 -18.05
CA ASP A 26 10.13 -12.36 -17.72
C ASP A 26 9.94 -12.24 -16.20
N TYR A 27 10.92 -11.66 -15.56
CA TYR A 27 10.88 -11.38 -14.11
C TYR A 27 11.46 -9.99 -13.85
N GLY A 28 11.12 -9.48 -12.71
CA GLY A 28 11.61 -8.22 -12.19
C GLY A 28 11.47 -8.19 -10.69
N TYR A 29 12.06 -7.19 -10.11
CA TYR A 29 11.98 -6.92 -8.68
C TYR A 29 11.11 -5.69 -8.46
N LEU A 30 10.17 -5.81 -7.54
CA LEU A 30 9.39 -4.69 -7.05
C LEU A 30 9.95 -4.28 -5.69
N TYR A 31 10.30 -3.01 -5.57
CA TYR A 31 10.65 -2.39 -4.30
C TYR A 31 9.49 -1.50 -3.85
N CYS A 32 8.93 -1.86 -2.71
CA CYS A 32 7.89 -1.08 -2.05
C CYS A 32 8.56 -0.25 -0.98
N HIS A 33 8.47 1.07 -1.06
CA HIS A 33 9.19 1.96 -0.16
C HIS A 33 8.35 3.18 0.23
N MET A 34 8.74 3.83 1.31
CA MET A 34 8.20 5.13 1.65
C MET A 34 8.88 6.20 0.79
N SER A 35 8.08 7.07 0.20
CA SER A 35 8.61 8.18 -0.59
C SER A 35 9.27 9.24 0.29
N ASP A 36 10.33 9.87 -0.20
CA ASP A 36 10.93 11.07 0.38
C ASP A 36 10.10 12.35 0.13
N LYS A 37 9.16 12.27 -0.80
CA LYS A 37 8.28 13.38 -1.21
C LYS A 37 7.03 13.53 -0.35
N GLY A 38 6.72 12.51 0.45
CA GLY A 38 5.55 12.53 1.31
C GLY A 38 5.38 11.25 2.11
N GLN A 39 4.32 11.19 2.89
CA GLN A 39 4.07 10.06 3.78
C GLN A 39 3.17 9.03 3.10
N TRP A 40 3.68 8.46 2.02
CA TRP A 40 2.99 7.46 1.23
C TRP A 40 3.92 6.37 0.73
N THR A 41 3.32 5.27 0.38
CA THR A 41 4.00 4.16 -0.27
C THR A 41 4.18 4.46 -1.75
N ALA A 42 5.39 4.23 -2.25
CA ALA A 42 5.78 4.30 -3.64
C ALA A 42 6.34 2.96 -4.10
N TYR A 43 6.41 2.77 -5.41
CA TYR A 43 7.03 1.61 -6.04
C TYR A 43 8.24 2.04 -6.88
N ALA A 44 9.26 1.21 -6.82
CA ALA A 44 10.34 1.21 -7.78
C ALA A 44 10.52 -0.20 -8.37
N VAL A 45 10.94 -0.29 -9.60
CA VAL A 45 11.13 -1.56 -10.32
C VAL A 45 12.56 -1.72 -10.77
N SER A 46 13.01 -2.98 -10.82
CA SER A 46 14.34 -3.34 -11.28
C SER A 46 14.29 -4.61 -12.12
N ARG A 47 15.22 -4.74 -13.09
CA ARG A 47 15.44 -5.96 -13.85
C ARG A 47 16.55 -6.82 -13.23
N ASP A 48 17.51 -6.20 -12.55
CA ASP A 48 18.71 -6.87 -12.05
C ASP A 48 18.75 -6.99 -10.51
N GLY A 49 17.81 -6.33 -9.81
CA GLY A 49 17.76 -6.27 -8.36
C GLY A 49 18.75 -5.30 -7.71
N TYR A 50 19.50 -4.54 -8.51
CA TYR A 50 20.50 -3.57 -8.03
C TYR A 50 20.17 -2.15 -8.44
N HIS A 51 19.61 -1.96 -9.63
CA HIS A 51 19.24 -0.66 -10.17
C HIS A 51 17.73 -0.55 -10.22
N TYR A 52 17.18 0.39 -9.47
CA TYR A 52 15.74 0.61 -9.33
C TYR A 52 15.34 1.95 -9.92
N GLU A 53 14.22 1.96 -10.61
CA GLU A 53 13.60 3.15 -11.16
C GLU A 53 12.23 3.35 -10.51
N ASP A 54 12.00 4.54 -9.97
CA ASP A 54 10.71 4.91 -9.37
C ASP A 54 9.60 4.91 -10.41
N ILE A 55 8.52 4.22 -10.10
CA ILE A 55 7.26 4.38 -10.82
C ILE A 55 6.57 5.67 -10.35
N LEU A 56 5.90 6.36 -11.27
CA LEU A 56 5.22 7.64 -10.99
C LEU A 56 6.17 8.71 -10.39
N GLY A 57 7.48 8.57 -10.62
CA GLY A 57 8.48 9.49 -10.10
C GLY A 57 8.49 9.57 -8.57
N GLY A 58 8.22 8.47 -7.86
CA GLY A 58 8.13 8.41 -6.40
C GLY A 58 6.82 8.99 -5.83
N GLY A 59 5.81 9.20 -6.68
CA GLY A 59 4.45 9.53 -6.25
C GLY A 59 3.73 8.36 -5.58
N PRO A 60 2.58 8.61 -4.94
CA PRO A 60 1.83 7.57 -4.28
C PRO A 60 1.28 6.55 -5.28
N ILE A 61 1.35 5.27 -4.94
CA ILE A 61 0.77 4.19 -5.75
C ILE A 61 -0.75 4.13 -5.68
N MET A 62 -1.33 4.78 -4.71
CA MET A 62 -2.77 4.94 -4.48
C MET A 62 -3.00 6.21 -3.66
N ASP A 63 -4.21 6.75 -3.66
CA ASP A 63 -4.52 7.91 -2.82
C ASP A 63 -4.52 7.51 -1.32
N PRO A 64 -3.57 8.01 -0.52
CA PRO A 64 -3.50 7.67 0.90
C PRO A 64 -4.78 8.02 1.66
N LYS A 65 -5.51 9.05 1.23
CA LYS A 65 -6.75 9.50 1.91
C LYS A 65 -7.91 8.53 1.72
N GLU A 66 -7.90 7.76 0.64
CA GLU A 66 -8.93 6.75 0.40
C GLU A 66 -8.66 5.47 1.20
N HIS A 67 -7.40 5.17 1.50
CA HIS A 67 -6.98 3.90 2.05
C HIS A 67 -6.50 3.99 3.50
N ALA A 68 -5.79 5.05 3.89
CA ALA A 68 -5.34 5.32 5.25
C ALA A 68 -6.33 6.28 5.93
N ARG A 69 -7.33 5.74 6.61
CA ARG A 69 -8.51 6.49 7.05
C ARG A 69 -8.40 7.07 8.46
N ILE A 70 -7.29 6.87 9.14
CA ILE A 70 -7.08 7.32 10.51
C ILE A 70 -6.24 8.59 10.53
N GLU A 71 -5.06 8.57 9.92
CA GLU A 71 -4.16 9.71 9.84
C GLU A 71 -3.89 10.17 8.39
N GLY A 72 -4.16 9.31 7.41
CA GLY A 72 -4.01 9.63 5.99
C GLY A 72 -2.58 9.50 5.46
N GLY A 73 -1.78 8.66 6.06
CA GLY A 73 -0.44 8.34 5.58
C GLY A 73 -0.21 6.84 5.49
N GLN A 74 0.46 6.38 4.44
CA GLN A 74 0.76 4.97 4.21
C GLN A 74 2.26 4.76 4.23
N ARG A 75 2.79 4.37 5.38
CA ARG A 75 4.21 4.22 5.62
C ARG A 75 4.59 2.77 5.84
N ASP A 76 5.87 2.45 5.68
CA ASP A 76 6.49 1.18 6.07
C ASP A 76 5.75 -0.04 5.49
N ALA A 77 5.35 0.05 4.23
CA ALA A 77 4.54 -0.98 3.59
C ALA A 77 5.27 -2.32 3.51
N PHE A 78 4.60 -3.38 3.95
CA PHE A 78 5.01 -4.76 3.75
C PHE A 78 3.99 -5.45 2.86
N ILE A 79 4.47 -6.11 1.80
CA ILE A 79 3.64 -6.75 0.78
C ILE A 79 4.02 -8.22 0.63
N CYS A 80 3.03 -9.07 0.49
CA CYS A 80 3.24 -10.47 0.16
C CYS A 80 2.13 -11.00 -0.75
N ARG A 81 2.31 -12.21 -1.26
CA ARG A 81 1.25 -12.90 -2.01
C ARG A 81 0.13 -13.31 -1.07
N SER A 82 -1.10 -13.23 -1.58
CA SER A 82 -2.27 -13.77 -0.90
C SER A 82 -2.11 -15.30 -0.72
N TRP A 83 -2.70 -15.84 0.34
CA TRP A 83 -2.64 -17.27 0.68
C TRP A 83 -3.18 -18.20 -0.42
N ASP A 84 -4.13 -17.72 -1.20
CA ASP A 84 -4.73 -18.47 -2.31
C ASP A 84 -3.93 -18.36 -3.62
N GLY A 85 -2.79 -17.66 -3.58
CA GLY A 85 -1.93 -17.40 -4.74
C GLY A 85 -2.53 -16.44 -5.77
N LYS A 86 -3.71 -15.87 -5.49
CA LYS A 86 -4.44 -14.99 -6.41
C LYS A 86 -4.37 -13.54 -5.94
N GLY A 87 -3.27 -12.89 -6.22
CA GLY A 87 -3.12 -11.49 -5.84
C GLY A 87 -2.21 -11.28 -4.65
N TYR A 88 -2.39 -10.15 -3.98
CA TYR A 88 -1.45 -9.61 -3.01
C TYR A 88 -2.18 -9.03 -1.81
N VAL A 89 -1.53 -9.11 -0.67
CA VAL A 89 -1.92 -8.39 0.54
C VAL A 89 -0.78 -7.47 0.95
N MET A 90 -1.14 -6.31 1.46
CA MET A 90 -0.19 -5.31 1.96
C MET A 90 -0.68 -4.81 3.31
N VAL A 91 0.26 -4.52 4.18
CA VAL A 91 -0.02 -3.83 5.44
C VAL A 91 0.85 -2.60 5.53
N THR A 92 0.30 -1.48 6.01
CA THR A 92 1.00 -0.21 6.15
C THR A 92 0.77 0.40 7.53
N THR A 93 1.69 1.24 7.98
CA THR A 93 1.47 2.14 9.11
C THR A 93 0.61 3.31 8.62
N ASP A 94 -0.59 3.47 9.18
CA ASP A 94 -1.40 4.67 8.96
C ASP A 94 -0.90 5.78 9.87
N MET A 95 0.03 6.58 9.35
CA MET A 95 0.68 7.64 10.12
C MET A 95 0.99 8.84 9.24
N ASN A 96 0.55 10.01 9.70
CA ASN A 96 0.84 11.29 9.06
C ASN A 96 1.24 12.32 10.11
N ASN A 97 2.52 12.70 10.13
CA ASN A 97 3.07 13.63 11.11
C ASN A 97 2.42 15.01 11.04
N SER A 98 1.93 15.43 9.88
CA SER A 98 1.22 16.71 9.74
C SER A 98 -0.11 16.75 10.51
N MET A 99 -0.67 15.59 10.85
CA MET A 99 -1.93 15.46 11.57
C MET A 99 -1.78 15.47 13.09
N THR A 100 -0.56 15.57 13.62
CA THR A 100 -0.27 15.51 15.07
C THR A 100 -1.16 16.46 15.89
N LYS A 101 -1.22 17.73 15.49
CA LYS A 101 -2.04 18.73 16.20
C LYS A 101 -3.55 18.47 16.03
N ALA A 102 -3.98 18.13 14.83
CA ALA A 102 -5.39 17.90 14.51
C ALA A 102 -5.96 16.71 15.28
N LEU A 103 -5.13 15.69 15.50
CA LEU A 103 -5.51 14.45 16.20
C LEU A 103 -5.21 14.50 17.70
N GLY A 104 -4.68 15.61 18.22
CA GLY A 104 -4.36 15.77 19.63
C GLY A 104 -3.26 14.82 20.12
N LYS A 105 -2.36 14.38 19.23
CA LYS A 105 -1.24 13.49 19.59
C LYS A 105 -0.23 14.23 20.44
N GLN A 106 0.36 13.55 21.40
CA GLN A 106 1.40 14.12 22.27
C GLN A 106 2.75 14.21 21.56
N SER A 107 2.99 13.35 20.59
CA SER A 107 4.20 13.32 19.78
C SER A 107 3.83 13.14 18.31
N GLU A 108 4.63 13.74 17.42
CA GLU A 108 4.54 13.47 15.98
C GLU A 108 4.79 12.01 15.62
N TRP A 109 5.43 11.27 16.51
CA TRP A 109 5.74 9.85 16.38
C TRP A 109 4.63 8.93 16.90
N ASP A 110 3.62 9.45 17.55
CA ASP A 110 2.49 8.64 17.97
C ASP A 110 1.60 8.32 16.77
N ASN A 111 1.16 7.09 16.67
CA ASN A 111 0.13 6.67 15.73
C ASN A 111 -0.69 5.53 16.28
N TYR A 112 -1.91 5.40 15.78
CA TYR A 112 -2.89 4.46 16.33
C TYR A 112 -3.45 3.51 15.27
N GLY A 113 -2.94 3.58 14.05
CA GLY A 113 -3.54 2.89 12.93
C GLY A 113 -2.57 2.06 12.09
N ILE A 114 -3.11 0.99 11.58
CA ILE A 114 -2.55 0.24 10.45
C ILE A 114 -3.63 0.06 9.39
N ASP A 115 -3.20 -0.07 8.14
CA ASP A 115 -4.07 -0.42 7.03
C ASP A 115 -3.72 -1.82 6.53
N LEU A 116 -4.75 -2.62 6.31
CA LEU A 116 -4.65 -3.88 5.60
C LEU A 116 -5.28 -3.71 4.22
N LEU A 117 -4.54 -4.06 3.18
CA LEU A 117 -4.94 -3.86 1.81
C LEU A 117 -4.88 -5.17 1.02
N LYS A 118 -5.77 -5.29 0.03
CA LYS A 118 -5.80 -6.40 -0.91
C LYS A 118 -5.86 -5.87 -2.34
N SER A 119 -5.12 -6.54 -3.24
CA SER A 119 -5.10 -6.25 -4.68
C SER A 119 -4.89 -7.54 -5.47
N ASP A 120 -5.46 -7.60 -6.67
CA ASP A 120 -5.21 -8.70 -7.61
C ASP A 120 -4.10 -8.36 -8.60
N ASP A 121 -3.72 -7.08 -8.74
CA ASP A 121 -2.85 -6.58 -9.81
C ASP A 121 -1.73 -5.62 -9.36
N LEU A 122 -1.60 -5.34 -8.06
CA LEU A 122 -0.67 -4.37 -7.46
C LEU A 122 -0.99 -2.89 -7.78
N ILE A 123 -2.08 -2.62 -8.48
CA ILE A 123 -2.49 -1.28 -8.93
C ILE A 123 -3.77 -0.85 -8.22
N HIS A 124 -4.78 -1.72 -8.24
CA HIS A 124 -6.07 -1.44 -7.66
C HIS A 124 -6.17 -2.11 -6.29
N TRP A 125 -6.34 -1.30 -5.27
CA TRP A 125 -6.35 -1.73 -3.88
C TRP A 125 -7.71 -1.53 -3.23
N THR A 126 -8.10 -2.46 -2.40
CA THR A 126 -9.15 -2.29 -1.40
C THR A 126 -8.52 -2.32 -0.02
N SER A 127 -9.08 -1.60 0.94
CA SER A 127 -8.46 -1.46 2.25
C SER A 127 -9.45 -1.47 3.40
N VAL A 128 -8.93 -1.84 4.56
CA VAL A 128 -9.56 -1.62 5.86
C VAL A 128 -8.51 -1.03 6.81
N SER A 129 -8.90 0.00 7.56
CA SER A 129 -8.04 0.62 8.57
C SER A 129 -8.45 0.14 9.96
N PHE A 130 -7.46 -0.21 10.77
CA PHE A 130 -7.62 -0.64 12.15
C PHE A 130 -7.15 0.46 13.10
N ASP A 131 -8.09 1.09 13.79
CA ASP A 131 -7.82 2.11 14.80
C ASP A 131 -7.70 1.45 16.17
N TYR A 132 -6.48 1.34 16.66
CA TYR A 132 -6.20 0.69 17.95
C TYR A 132 -6.77 1.43 19.16
N ARG A 133 -7.17 2.69 19.04
CA ARG A 133 -7.90 3.40 20.10
C ARG A 133 -9.27 2.80 20.38
N LYS A 134 -9.82 2.07 19.43
CA LYS A 134 -11.06 1.30 19.62
C LYS A 134 -10.88 0.06 20.50
N GLY A 135 -9.64 -0.24 20.86
CA GLY A 135 -9.30 -1.34 21.75
C GLY A 135 -9.73 -2.69 21.18
N THR A 136 -10.40 -3.49 22.00
CA THR A 136 -10.78 -4.86 21.63
C THR A 136 -11.86 -4.94 20.55
N GLU A 137 -12.51 -3.85 20.19
CA GLU A 137 -13.55 -3.82 19.14
C GLU A 137 -13.03 -4.19 17.76
N ILE A 138 -11.71 -4.04 17.53
CA ILE A 138 -11.09 -4.42 16.25
C ILE A 138 -10.96 -5.94 16.04
N PHE A 139 -11.15 -6.74 17.08
CA PHE A 139 -11.00 -8.20 17.00
C PHE A 139 -12.33 -8.90 16.81
N SER A 140 -12.34 -9.97 16.04
CA SER A 140 -13.52 -10.82 15.84
C SER A 140 -13.98 -11.50 17.12
N ASN A 141 -13.06 -11.75 18.06
CA ASN A 141 -13.35 -12.30 19.37
C ASN A 141 -12.71 -11.45 20.48
N PRO A 142 -13.32 -10.34 20.88
CA PRO A 142 -12.77 -9.44 21.88
C PRO A 142 -12.65 -10.05 23.28
N ASN A 143 -13.32 -11.19 23.52
CA ASN A 143 -13.26 -11.91 24.80
C ASN A 143 -12.15 -12.96 24.86
N ASP A 144 -11.42 -13.17 23.77
CA ASP A 144 -10.28 -14.08 23.76
C ASP A 144 -9.25 -13.62 24.78
N LYS A 145 -8.75 -14.56 25.58
CA LYS A 145 -7.77 -14.26 26.62
C LYS A 145 -6.41 -13.86 26.07
N SER A 146 -6.10 -14.25 24.85
CA SER A 146 -4.86 -13.87 24.16
C SER A 146 -4.87 -12.43 23.67
N VAL A 147 -6.06 -11.82 23.52
CA VAL A 147 -6.17 -10.44 23.10
C VAL A 147 -5.66 -9.50 24.17
N TYR A 148 -4.71 -8.65 23.79
CA TYR A 148 -4.18 -7.60 24.67
C TYR A 148 -5.31 -6.67 25.12
N LYS A 149 -5.33 -6.31 26.39
CA LYS A 149 -6.43 -5.53 26.99
C LYS A 149 -6.07 -4.09 27.34
N GLU A 150 -4.79 -3.76 27.40
CA GLU A 150 -4.32 -2.45 27.86
C GLU A 150 -4.06 -1.48 26.70
N TRP A 151 -5.04 -1.34 25.83
CA TRP A 151 -4.93 -0.53 24.61
C TRP A 151 -4.59 0.93 24.86
N SER A 152 -4.98 1.49 26.00
CA SER A 152 -4.68 2.87 26.38
C SER A 152 -3.18 3.14 26.57
N THR A 153 -2.37 2.10 26.71
CA THR A 153 -0.92 2.20 26.79
C THR A 153 -0.22 2.16 25.43
N ILE A 154 -0.95 1.78 24.38
CA ILE A 154 -0.41 1.72 23.02
C ILE A 154 -0.52 3.09 22.39
N ASN A 155 0.62 3.67 22.06
CA ASN A 155 0.71 4.95 21.37
C ASN A 155 1.49 4.88 20.07
N ARG A 156 2.01 3.69 19.70
CA ARG A 156 2.77 3.48 18.46
C ARG A 156 2.56 2.07 17.92
N VAL A 157 2.12 1.99 16.68
CA VAL A 157 1.95 0.75 15.92
C VAL A 157 2.65 0.94 14.57
N TRP A 158 3.93 0.60 14.52
CA TRP A 158 4.80 0.90 13.40
C TRP A 158 5.25 -0.32 12.64
N ALA A 159 5.53 -0.13 11.36
CA ALA A 159 6.16 -1.09 10.47
C ALA A 159 5.54 -2.50 10.60
N PRO A 160 4.22 -2.63 10.39
CA PRO A 160 3.56 -3.91 10.52
C PRO A 160 4.08 -4.88 9.47
N GLN A 161 4.06 -6.16 9.82
CA GLN A 161 4.34 -7.24 8.88
C GLN A 161 3.18 -8.22 8.89
N ILE A 162 2.96 -8.89 7.77
CA ILE A 162 1.91 -9.89 7.60
C ILE A 162 2.53 -11.16 7.02
N PHE A 163 2.09 -12.28 7.50
CA PHE A 163 2.40 -13.59 6.93
C PHE A 163 1.18 -14.49 6.99
N TRP A 164 1.18 -15.50 6.19
CA TRP A 164 0.14 -16.51 6.20
C TRP A 164 0.60 -17.70 7.05
N ASP A 165 -0.23 -18.07 8.03
CA ASP A 165 -0.08 -19.28 8.83
C ASP A 165 -1.06 -20.32 8.28
N PRO A 166 -0.59 -21.44 7.74
CA PRO A 166 -1.44 -22.47 7.15
C PRO A 166 -2.12 -23.39 8.17
N ASP A 167 -1.79 -23.30 9.47
CA ASP A 167 -2.29 -24.18 10.53
C ASP A 167 -3.68 -23.77 11.07
#